data_15cf5c7db044ada560b559c24fe09271
#
_entry.id   15cf5c7db044ada560b559c24fe09271
#
_cell.length_a   1.000
_cell.length_b   1.000
_cell.length_c   1.000
_cell.angle_alpha   90.00
_cell.angle_beta   90.00
_cell.angle_gamma   90.00
#
_symmetry.space_group_name_H-M   'P 1'
#
loop_
_entity.id
_entity.type
_entity.pdbx_description
1 polymer ?
#
loop_
_entity_poly.entity_id
_entity_poly.type
_entity_poly.pdbx_seq_one_letter_code
_entity_poly.pdbx_strand_id
1 'polypeptide(L)'
;MKPLNNNQSINMKKETQLEYKSEFLNDVTVVVVFNDDPLYSQVKVFFDQYGFGFMAPGQNLMIIDGEILVGEPDAKDILKFIEAHEVTHILLGHDGPRNEKDELEADLGAYLLLKEKGFNKSIELLLNHFQERHGIEFNEYMLEDIESKIYENH
;
A
#
# COMPACT_ATOMS: atom_id res chain seq x y z
N MET A 1 -16.25 -4.14 -11.69
CA MET A 1 -15.20 -3.24 -11.14
C MET A 1 -15.11 -1.98 -11.97
N LYS A 2 -14.84 -0.88 -11.31
CA LYS A 2 -14.74 0.41 -11.96
C LYS A 2 -13.32 0.95 -11.80
N PRO A 3 -12.65 1.32 -12.89
CA PRO A 3 -11.30 1.88 -12.79
C PRO A 3 -11.29 3.19 -12.02
N LEU A 4 -10.32 3.37 -11.15
CA LEU A 4 -10.07 4.62 -10.45
C LEU A 4 -9.19 5.50 -11.34
N ASN A 5 -9.59 6.75 -11.59
CA ASN A 5 -8.77 7.70 -12.33
C ASN A 5 -8.46 8.93 -11.48
N ASN A 6 -7.56 9.79 -11.96
CA ASN A 6 -7.05 10.92 -11.18
C ASN A 6 -8.11 11.99 -10.88
N ASN A 7 -9.18 12.04 -11.67
CA ASN A 7 -10.23 13.04 -11.52
C ASN A 7 -11.44 12.51 -10.75
N GLN A 8 -11.39 11.27 -10.35
CA GLN A 8 -12.52 10.60 -9.74
C GLN A 8 -12.35 10.50 -8.24
N SER A 9 -13.34 10.95 -7.48
CA SER A 9 -13.38 10.75 -6.03
C SER A 9 -13.71 9.31 -5.73
N ILE A 10 -13.14 8.78 -4.65
CA ILE A 10 -13.49 7.45 -4.15
C ILE A 10 -14.88 7.53 -3.53
N ASN A 11 -15.84 6.81 -4.11
CA ASN A 11 -17.21 6.79 -3.62
C ASN A 11 -17.49 5.48 -2.90
N MET A 12 -17.37 5.50 -1.57
CA MET A 12 -17.49 4.32 -0.73
C MET A 12 -18.89 3.74 -0.64
N LYS A 13 -19.89 4.48 -1.12
CA LYS A 13 -21.30 4.03 -1.03
C LYS A 13 -21.78 3.28 -2.26
N LYS A 14 -21.15 3.50 -3.42
CA LYS A 14 -21.62 2.98 -4.70
C LYS A 14 -20.77 1.86 -5.27
N GLU A 15 -19.50 1.81 -4.87
CA GLU A 15 -18.57 0.84 -5.44
C GLU A 15 -18.28 -0.24 -4.42
N THR A 16 -18.40 -1.52 -4.81
CA THR A 16 -17.99 -2.63 -3.95
C THR A 16 -16.54 -3.02 -4.18
N GLN A 17 -16.00 -2.64 -5.35
CA GLN A 17 -14.58 -2.80 -5.69
C GLN A 17 -14.14 -1.63 -6.55
N LEU A 18 -12.85 -1.26 -6.41
CA LEU A 18 -12.18 -0.33 -7.31
C LEU A 18 -11.01 -1.07 -7.93
N GLU A 19 -10.71 -0.79 -9.19
CA GLU A 19 -9.60 -1.41 -9.90
C GLU A 19 -8.80 -0.36 -10.66
N TYR A 20 -7.47 -0.44 -10.57
CA TYR A 20 -6.59 0.43 -11.35
C TYR A 20 -5.22 -0.21 -11.49
N LYS A 21 -4.45 0.27 -12.46
CA LYS A 21 -3.05 -0.18 -12.63
C LYS A 21 -2.18 0.50 -11.60
N SER A 22 -1.27 -0.27 -11.00
CA SER A 22 -0.33 0.29 -10.02
C SER A 22 0.50 1.41 -10.63
N GLU A 23 0.71 2.46 -9.85
CA GLU A 23 1.58 3.56 -10.26
C GLU A 23 3.05 3.27 -9.97
N PHE A 24 3.35 2.19 -9.26
CA PHE A 24 4.71 1.84 -8.86
C PHE A 24 5.25 0.59 -9.57
N LEU A 25 4.38 -0.32 -9.99
CA LEU A 25 4.75 -1.54 -10.72
C LEU A 25 3.82 -1.72 -11.91
N ASN A 26 4.38 -1.61 -13.12
CA ASN A 26 3.61 -1.56 -14.36
C ASN A 26 2.70 -2.76 -14.60
N ASP A 27 3.10 -3.94 -14.17
CA ASP A 27 2.37 -5.17 -14.47
C ASP A 27 1.38 -5.57 -13.39
N VAL A 28 1.24 -4.74 -12.36
CA VAL A 28 0.37 -5.06 -11.23
C VAL A 28 -0.93 -4.28 -11.33
N THR A 29 -2.05 -4.98 -11.16
CA THR A 29 -3.37 -4.39 -11.02
C THR A 29 -3.71 -4.33 -9.54
N VAL A 30 -4.20 -3.16 -9.08
CA VAL A 30 -4.64 -2.97 -7.71
C VAL A 30 -6.16 -3.09 -7.65
N VAL A 31 -6.66 -3.92 -6.74
CA VAL A 31 -8.09 -4.08 -6.49
C VAL A 31 -8.37 -3.74 -5.04
N VAL A 32 -9.20 -2.73 -4.82
CA VAL A 32 -9.64 -2.33 -3.49
C VAL A 32 -11.01 -2.94 -3.24
N VAL A 33 -11.13 -3.75 -2.20
CA VAL A 33 -12.37 -4.51 -1.92
C VAL A 33 -13.03 -3.97 -0.66
N PHE A 34 -14.33 -3.67 -0.77
CA PHE A 34 -15.13 -3.16 0.35
C PHE A 34 -16.04 -4.25 0.91
N ASN A 35 -16.51 -4.09 2.13
CA ASN A 35 -17.25 -5.16 2.83
C ASN A 35 -18.59 -5.52 2.18
N ASP A 36 -19.12 -4.66 1.32
CA ASP A 36 -20.35 -4.96 0.57
C ASP A 36 -20.13 -6.01 -0.52
N ASP A 37 -18.87 -6.24 -0.90
CA ASP A 37 -18.55 -7.17 -1.96
C ASP A 37 -18.55 -8.60 -1.43
N PRO A 38 -19.16 -9.56 -2.16
CA PRO A 38 -19.16 -10.96 -1.73
C PRO A 38 -17.77 -11.55 -1.55
N LEU A 39 -16.76 -11.02 -2.26
CA LEU A 39 -15.37 -11.46 -2.14
C LEU A 39 -14.76 -11.08 -0.80
N TYR A 40 -15.25 -10.03 -0.14
CA TYR A 40 -14.60 -9.47 1.06
C TYR A 40 -14.43 -10.52 2.17
N SER A 41 -15.44 -11.33 2.43
CA SER A 41 -15.34 -12.33 3.48
C SER A 41 -14.27 -13.38 3.21
N GLN A 42 -13.96 -13.64 1.94
CA GLN A 42 -12.93 -14.59 1.55
C GLN A 42 -11.53 -14.00 1.69
N VAL A 43 -11.35 -12.71 1.38
CA VAL A 43 -10.03 -12.07 1.43
C VAL A 43 -9.71 -11.50 2.82
N LYS A 44 -10.70 -11.32 3.67
CA LYS A 44 -10.51 -10.74 5.00
C LYS A 44 -9.49 -11.52 5.84
N VAL A 45 -9.47 -12.85 5.71
CA VAL A 45 -8.50 -13.67 6.46
C VAL A 45 -7.06 -13.32 6.08
N PHE A 46 -6.83 -12.93 4.82
CA PHE A 46 -5.50 -12.52 4.37
C PHE A 46 -5.13 -11.13 4.89
N PHE A 47 -6.11 -10.22 4.98
CA PHE A 47 -5.87 -8.92 5.62
C PHE A 47 -5.49 -9.09 7.09
N ASP A 48 -6.15 -10.02 7.79
CA ASP A 48 -5.84 -10.29 9.19
C ASP A 48 -4.43 -10.87 9.36
N GLN A 49 -3.93 -11.57 8.34
CA GLN A 49 -2.61 -12.20 8.37
C GLN A 49 -1.51 -11.29 7.86
N TYR A 50 -1.75 -10.54 6.79
CA TYR A 50 -0.72 -9.78 6.08
C TYR A 50 -0.85 -8.27 6.22
N GLY A 51 -1.93 -7.76 6.82
CA GLY A 51 -2.17 -6.33 6.95
C GLY A 51 -3.17 -5.84 5.91
N PHE A 52 -3.10 -4.56 5.57
CA PHE A 52 -4.12 -3.91 4.75
C PHE A 52 -4.08 -4.26 3.26
N GLY A 53 -3.09 -5.03 2.84
CA GLY A 53 -2.97 -5.45 1.45
C GLY A 53 -2.09 -6.67 1.30
N PHE A 54 -2.24 -7.35 0.17
CA PHE A 54 -1.42 -8.53 -0.15
C PHE A 54 -1.46 -8.79 -1.66
N MET A 55 -0.48 -9.56 -2.15
CA MET A 55 -0.50 -10.04 -3.53
C MET A 55 -1.24 -11.36 -3.63
N ALA A 56 -2.17 -11.46 -4.56
CA ALA A 56 -2.86 -12.72 -4.82
C ALA A 56 -1.87 -13.73 -5.40
N PRO A 57 -1.80 -14.96 -4.83
CA PRO A 57 -0.83 -15.96 -5.29
C PRO A 57 -0.97 -16.26 -6.78
N GLY A 58 0.16 -16.26 -7.49
CA GLY A 58 0.22 -16.61 -8.90
C GLY A 58 -0.40 -15.61 -9.86
N GLN A 59 -0.73 -14.42 -9.37
CA GLN A 59 -1.35 -13.36 -10.18
C GLN A 59 -0.64 -12.04 -9.93
N ASN A 60 -0.65 -11.15 -10.93
CA ASN A 60 -0.13 -9.80 -10.76
C ASN A 60 -1.25 -8.89 -10.24
N LEU A 61 -1.78 -9.24 -9.09
CA LEU A 61 -2.96 -8.63 -8.52
C LEU A 61 -2.72 -8.30 -7.05
N MET A 62 -2.77 -7.02 -6.72
CA MET A 62 -2.67 -6.55 -5.34
C MET A 62 -4.07 -6.28 -4.82
N ILE A 63 -4.42 -6.90 -3.70
CA ILE A 63 -5.74 -6.72 -3.09
C ILE A 63 -5.58 -5.88 -1.83
N ILE A 64 -6.35 -4.80 -1.74
CA ILE A 64 -6.29 -3.85 -0.62
C ILE A 64 -7.65 -3.79 0.07
N ASP A 65 -7.61 -3.73 1.40
CA ASP A 65 -8.80 -3.60 2.23
C ASP A 65 -9.38 -2.20 2.12
N GLY A 66 -10.52 -2.08 1.45
CA GLY A 66 -11.19 -0.79 1.26
C GLY A 66 -11.80 -0.23 2.53
N GLU A 67 -12.05 -1.06 3.53
CA GLU A 67 -12.72 -0.61 4.75
C GLU A 67 -11.90 0.40 5.55
N ILE A 68 -10.58 0.39 5.40
CA ILE A 68 -9.72 1.38 6.06
C ILE A 68 -9.83 2.76 5.43
N LEU A 69 -10.45 2.87 4.26
CA LEU A 69 -10.62 4.13 3.53
C LEU A 69 -11.98 4.77 3.81
N VAL A 70 -12.93 4.00 4.34
CA VAL A 70 -14.31 4.48 4.53
C VAL A 70 -14.33 5.61 5.55
N GLY A 71 -14.92 6.74 5.17
CA GLY A 71 -15.03 7.89 6.05
C GLY A 71 -13.77 8.74 6.17
N GLU A 72 -12.68 8.37 5.49
CA GLU A 72 -11.42 9.10 5.58
C GLU A 72 -11.37 10.23 4.54
N PRO A 73 -11.14 11.50 4.97
CA PRO A 73 -11.07 12.60 4.02
C PRO A 73 -9.87 12.50 3.08
N ASP A 74 -8.79 11.85 3.52
CA ASP A 74 -7.57 11.68 2.74
C ASP A 74 -7.47 10.28 2.12
N ALA A 75 -8.61 9.67 1.75
CA ALA A 75 -8.66 8.28 1.31
C ALA A 75 -7.72 7.97 0.15
N LYS A 76 -7.62 8.86 -0.85
CA LYS A 76 -6.72 8.63 -1.99
C LYS A 76 -5.25 8.62 -1.57
N ASP A 77 -4.88 9.51 -0.66
CA ASP A 77 -3.51 9.61 -0.19
C ASP A 77 -3.14 8.42 0.70
N ILE A 78 -4.08 7.97 1.51
CA ILE A 78 -3.92 6.75 2.32
C ILE A 78 -3.73 5.55 1.40
N LEU A 79 -4.55 5.45 0.34
CA LEU A 79 -4.46 4.36 -0.62
C LEU A 79 -3.10 4.31 -1.30
N LYS A 80 -2.56 5.47 -1.70
CA LYS A 80 -1.22 5.53 -2.32
C LYS A 80 -0.13 5.10 -1.35
N PHE A 81 -0.24 5.48 -0.08
CA PHE A 81 0.70 5.01 0.93
C PHE A 81 0.65 3.48 1.06
N ILE A 82 -0.55 2.91 1.17
CA ILE A 82 -0.70 1.45 1.30
C ILE A 82 -0.16 0.75 0.06
N GLU A 83 -0.47 1.25 -1.12
CA GLU A 83 0.04 0.68 -2.36
C GLU A 83 1.58 0.68 -2.37
N ALA A 84 2.20 1.81 -2.05
CA ALA A 84 3.66 1.92 -2.02
C ALA A 84 4.29 0.98 -0.97
N HIS A 85 3.65 0.86 0.18
CA HIS A 85 4.06 -0.05 1.25
C HIS A 85 4.05 -1.51 0.76
N GLU A 86 2.94 -1.93 0.14
CA GLU A 86 2.82 -3.29 -0.37
C GLU A 86 3.76 -3.57 -1.53
N VAL A 87 3.94 -2.60 -2.43
CA VAL A 87 4.91 -2.71 -3.52
C VAL A 87 6.32 -2.93 -2.96
N THR A 88 6.68 -2.22 -1.90
CA THR A 88 7.99 -2.39 -1.28
C THR A 88 8.18 -3.82 -0.77
N HIS A 89 7.17 -4.41 -0.13
CA HIS A 89 7.26 -5.81 0.27
C HIS A 89 7.60 -6.72 -0.92
N ILE A 90 6.98 -6.47 -2.08
CA ILE A 90 7.25 -7.23 -3.30
C ILE A 90 8.68 -7.03 -3.75
N LEU A 91 9.13 -5.77 -3.84
CA LEU A 91 10.47 -5.44 -4.34
C LEU A 91 11.57 -6.01 -3.44
N LEU A 92 11.33 -6.12 -2.15
CA LEU A 92 12.31 -6.64 -1.19
C LEU A 92 12.17 -8.13 -0.92
N GLY A 93 11.17 -8.78 -1.53
CA GLY A 93 10.97 -10.24 -1.38
C GLY A 93 10.44 -10.65 -0.02
N HIS A 94 9.69 -9.80 0.64
CA HIS A 94 9.05 -10.11 1.93
C HIS A 94 7.82 -10.97 1.69
N ASP A 95 7.98 -12.28 1.68
CA ASP A 95 6.90 -13.21 1.31
C ASP A 95 6.30 -13.99 2.47
N GLY A 96 6.81 -13.81 3.68
CA GLY A 96 6.30 -14.49 4.87
C GLY A 96 5.32 -13.63 5.68
N PRO A 97 4.90 -14.15 6.84
CA PRO A 97 4.09 -13.37 7.76
C PRO A 97 4.79 -12.07 8.15
N ARG A 98 4.02 -11.02 8.38
CA ARG A 98 4.56 -9.70 8.70
C ARG A 98 5.34 -9.73 10.01
N ASN A 99 6.48 -9.04 10.04
CA ASN A 99 7.28 -8.84 11.24
C ASN A 99 7.75 -7.38 11.28
N GLU A 100 8.25 -6.94 12.43
CA GLU A 100 8.61 -5.54 12.65
C GLU A 100 9.68 -5.04 11.68
N LYS A 101 10.66 -5.87 11.36
CA LYS A 101 11.72 -5.48 10.43
C LYS A 101 11.17 -5.27 9.03
N ASP A 102 10.36 -6.20 8.53
CA ASP A 102 9.77 -6.11 7.19
C ASP A 102 8.83 -4.91 7.08
N GLU A 103 8.06 -4.63 8.14
CA GLU A 103 7.17 -3.49 8.16
C GLU A 103 7.93 -2.16 8.16
N LEU A 104 9.04 -2.09 8.90
CA LEU A 104 9.91 -0.91 8.88
C LEU A 104 10.49 -0.70 7.48
N GLU A 105 11.02 -1.75 6.88
CA GLU A 105 11.59 -1.66 5.52
C GLU A 105 10.52 -1.27 4.50
N ALA A 106 9.30 -1.77 4.66
CA ALA A 106 8.21 -1.44 3.76
C ALA A 106 7.84 0.05 3.84
N ASP A 107 7.82 0.62 5.04
CA ASP A 107 7.54 2.05 5.19
C ASP A 107 8.69 2.92 4.63
N LEU A 108 9.94 2.50 4.84
CA LEU A 108 11.08 3.24 4.29
C LEU A 108 11.09 3.21 2.76
N GLY A 109 10.81 2.04 2.18
CA GLY A 109 10.70 1.93 0.73
C GLY A 109 9.50 2.69 0.18
N ALA A 110 8.38 2.68 0.91
CA ALA A 110 7.21 3.47 0.52
C ALA A 110 7.55 4.96 0.46
N TYR A 111 8.31 5.46 1.44
CA TYR A 111 8.77 6.85 1.42
C TYR A 111 9.52 7.16 0.12
N LEU A 112 10.45 6.30 -0.28
CA LEU A 112 11.23 6.49 -1.50
C LEU A 112 10.36 6.48 -2.75
N LEU A 113 9.46 5.53 -2.86
CA LEU A 113 8.57 5.40 -4.01
C LEU A 113 7.61 6.58 -4.12
N LEU A 114 7.05 7.01 -3.00
CA LEU A 114 6.14 8.15 -2.97
C LEU A 114 6.86 9.45 -3.32
N LYS A 115 8.09 9.60 -2.84
CA LYS A 115 8.90 10.79 -3.14
C LYS A 115 9.23 10.86 -4.63
N GLU A 116 9.60 9.75 -5.23
CA GLU A 116 9.89 9.70 -6.66
C GLU A 116 8.70 10.13 -7.50
N LYS A 117 7.49 9.77 -7.10
CA LYS A 117 6.26 10.11 -7.83
C LYS A 117 5.66 11.46 -7.41
N GLY A 118 6.18 12.10 -6.38
CA GLY A 118 5.68 13.38 -5.92
C GLY A 118 4.40 13.33 -5.11
N PHE A 119 4.08 12.20 -4.48
CA PHE A 119 2.89 12.05 -3.66
C PHE A 119 3.13 12.60 -2.24
N ASN A 120 3.23 13.93 -2.15
CA ASN A 120 3.65 14.63 -0.93
C ASN A 120 2.69 14.44 0.24
N LYS A 121 1.39 14.38 -0.02
CA LYS A 121 0.42 14.18 1.06
C LYS A 121 0.53 12.78 1.66
N SER A 122 0.77 11.78 0.82
CA SER A 122 0.99 10.41 1.28
C SER A 122 2.25 10.31 2.13
N ILE A 123 3.32 11.04 1.74
CA ILE A 123 4.56 11.11 2.52
C ILE A 123 4.28 11.72 3.89
N GLU A 124 3.51 12.81 3.94
CA GLU A 124 3.14 13.45 5.19
C GLU A 124 2.41 12.49 6.12
N LEU A 125 1.47 11.73 5.59
CA LEU A 125 0.74 10.73 6.37
C LEU A 125 1.68 9.64 6.91
N LEU A 126 2.59 9.17 6.08
CA LEU A 126 3.59 8.18 6.50
C LEU A 126 4.43 8.71 7.64
N LEU A 127 4.97 9.92 7.50
CA LEU A 127 5.86 10.50 8.50
C LEU A 127 5.14 10.82 9.82
N ASN A 128 3.89 11.25 9.75
CA ASN A 128 3.11 11.59 10.93
C ASN A 128 2.86 10.38 11.83
N HIS A 129 2.84 9.18 11.27
CA HIS A 129 2.58 7.96 12.02
C HIS A 129 3.81 7.07 12.21
N PHE A 130 4.96 7.48 11.68
CA PHE A 130 6.15 6.64 11.64
C PHE A 130 6.63 6.23 13.04
N GLN A 131 6.77 7.19 13.95
CA GLN A 131 7.24 6.90 15.30
C GLN A 131 6.26 6.03 16.07
N GLU A 132 4.97 6.27 15.92
CA GLU A 132 3.94 5.47 16.55
C GLU A 132 3.99 4.01 16.07
N ARG A 133 4.20 3.83 14.76
CA ARG A 133 4.23 2.49 14.16
C ARG A 133 5.50 1.71 14.50
N HIS A 134 6.63 2.38 14.60
CA HIS A 134 7.95 1.70 14.69
C HIS A 134 8.71 1.96 15.98
N GLY A 135 8.23 2.85 16.84
CA GLY A 135 8.89 3.16 18.11
C GLY A 135 10.18 3.93 17.99
N ILE A 136 10.53 4.39 16.79
CA ILE A 136 11.74 5.18 16.53
C ILE A 136 11.37 6.35 15.61
N GLU A 137 12.15 7.42 15.69
CA GLU A 137 11.96 8.57 14.80
C GLU A 137 12.53 8.29 13.42
N PHE A 138 11.84 8.76 12.38
CA PHE A 138 12.34 8.69 11.02
C PHE A 138 13.59 9.57 10.88
N ASN A 139 14.61 9.06 10.16
CA ASN A 139 15.71 9.88 9.69
C ASN A 139 16.20 9.34 8.34
N GLU A 140 16.83 10.22 7.57
CA GLU A 140 17.22 9.90 6.20
C GLU A 140 18.33 8.85 6.09
N TYR A 141 19.11 8.65 7.13
CA TYR A 141 20.15 7.61 7.12
C TYR A 141 19.56 6.21 7.02
N MET A 142 18.33 6.03 7.50
CA MET A 142 17.63 4.74 7.40
C MET A 142 17.37 4.34 5.95
N LEU A 143 17.34 5.32 5.04
CA LEU A 143 16.99 5.08 3.64
C LEU A 143 18.12 4.49 2.81
N GLU A 144 19.38 4.66 3.24
CA GLU A 144 20.54 4.26 2.43
C GLU A 144 20.50 2.79 2.01
N ASP A 145 20.27 1.90 2.96
CA ASP A 145 20.24 0.47 2.71
C ASP A 145 19.04 0.06 1.87
N ILE A 146 17.89 0.65 2.15
CA ILE A 146 16.65 0.36 1.41
C ILE A 146 16.74 0.88 -0.02
N GLU A 147 17.30 2.07 -0.21
CA GLU A 147 17.47 2.67 -1.52
C GLU A 147 18.29 1.75 -2.42
N SER A 148 19.40 1.25 -1.90
CA SER A 148 20.25 0.29 -2.61
C SER A 148 19.47 -0.97 -3.01
N LYS A 149 18.71 -1.54 -2.08
CA LYS A 149 17.93 -2.75 -2.35
C LYS A 149 16.84 -2.53 -3.40
N ILE A 150 16.19 -1.37 -3.39
CA ILE A 150 15.10 -1.09 -4.32
C ILE A 150 15.62 -0.75 -5.71
N TYR A 151 16.60 0.14 -5.82
CA TYR A 151 17.02 0.67 -7.12
C TYR A 151 18.14 -0.11 -7.80
N GLU A 152 18.97 -0.80 -7.05
CA GLU A 152 20.05 -1.60 -7.64
C GLU A 152 19.58 -2.96 -8.15
N ASN A 153 18.55 -3.52 -7.52
CA ASN A 153 18.05 -4.85 -7.83
C ASN A 153 16.84 -4.85 -8.77
N HIS A 154 16.32 -3.68 -9.06
CA HIS A 154 15.13 -3.51 -9.88
C HIS A 154 15.26 -2.27 -10.77
#